data_9f221715baf29f9563c4039ae28a0583
#
_entry.id   9f221715baf29f9563c4039ae28a0583
#
_cell.length_a   1.000
_cell.length_b   1.000
_cell.length_c   1.000
_cell.angle_alpha   90.00
_cell.angle_beta   90.00
_cell.angle_gamma   90.00
#
_symmetry.space_group_name_H-M   'P 1'
#
loop_
_entity.id
_entity.type
_entity.pdbx_description
1 polymer ?
#
loop_
_entity_poly.entity_id
_entity_poly.type
_entity_poly.pdbx_seq_one_letter_code
_entity_poly.pdbx_strand_id
1 'polypeptide(L)'
;MRTHSKVIPGKTVMTIARTLAAAALAFTTACATAPQVKPTPVAEVAPKQTPAQAQANAQKPTPSAPGNGNAHELFMAALASYDAGDYEAARRGFEQVVEKAPQSLNAQFNLGLIAERQGRLAEAQAAYEKVLFLDQNHQPSLLNLGRLYRLQDKFDQAISLYEKALKTPGREHDVALLNNLTVAYRLAGKFELAEATARRVLARSKDNADAYKNLALVYYDQGQYRLAELVSGNARKLAESDPGVYNNLGMIYLKLNDRPRALAQFQKAVSLDAKFAPGHMNIGAMALSYRDYVGAERAFSQAMTLDPLSYEGQLFYAYALDGQKGRDPKKGLAAGEAFEKVLAVRPDHADAICGAGWAYSSDRAGWDKSLAFLDRCKALPTTSAQDKQMIDAKMQGLVAMQKSGQLQPAADQKKEAPAQGGDGAKLLDKVSEDAAREEGPPPPEEAAPAAEATPAEPAPGTGTPAAAPETAAPSPAAPGVAPAPSPSP
;
A
#
# COMPACT_ATOMS: atom_id res chain seq x y z
N MET A 1 -53.69 35.39 -15.22
CA MET A 1 -53.18 34.15 -15.84
C MET A 1 -51.67 34.03 -15.54
N ARG A 2 -51.31 33.21 -14.57
CA ARG A 2 -49.91 32.95 -14.20
C ARG A 2 -49.56 31.55 -14.70
N THR A 3 -48.62 31.47 -15.64
CA THR A 3 -48.09 30.23 -16.18
C THR A 3 -46.97 29.70 -15.25
N HIS A 4 -47.24 28.59 -14.58
CA HIS A 4 -46.22 27.87 -13.82
C HIS A 4 -45.29 27.10 -14.78
N SER A 5 -44.06 27.53 -14.86
CA SER A 5 -42.95 26.74 -15.46
C SER A 5 -42.53 25.66 -14.49
N LYS A 6 -42.68 24.37 -14.88
CA LYS A 6 -42.21 23.24 -14.13
C LYS A 6 -40.69 23.11 -14.32
N VAL A 7 -39.95 23.37 -13.28
CA VAL A 7 -38.50 23.04 -13.20
C VAL A 7 -38.34 21.55 -12.97
N ILE A 8 -37.67 20.88 -13.88
CA ILE A 8 -37.28 19.46 -13.75
C ILE A 8 -36.01 19.43 -12.87
N PRO A 9 -35.95 18.64 -11.80
CA PRO A 9 -34.77 18.61 -10.95
C PRO A 9 -33.70 17.66 -11.51
N GLY A 10 -32.69 18.23 -12.14
CA GLY A 10 -31.47 17.53 -12.57
C GLY A 10 -30.46 17.34 -11.42
N LYS A 11 -30.86 16.74 -10.28
CA LYS A 11 -29.96 16.58 -9.11
C LYS A 11 -29.52 15.15 -8.79
N THR A 12 -30.01 14.13 -9.48
CA THR A 12 -29.85 12.74 -9.04
C THR A 12 -28.62 12.03 -9.63
N VAL A 13 -28.06 12.50 -10.76
CA VAL A 13 -26.84 11.93 -11.36
C VAL A 13 -25.57 12.33 -10.59
N MET A 14 -25.67 13.34 -9.71
CA MET A 14 -24.50 13.92 -9.04
C MET A 14 -24.09 13.18 -7.74
N THR A 15 -24.93 12.27 -7.23
CA THR A 15 -24.68 11.60 -5.93
C THR A 15 -23.77 10.40 -6.09
N ILE A 16 -23.94 9.59 -7.15
CA ILE A 16 -23.06 8.43 -7.42
C ILE A 16 -21.65 8.90 -7.79
N ALA A 17 -21.51 9.97 -8.57
CA ALA A 17 -20.21 10.54 -8.92
C ALA A 17 -19.49 11.17 -7.71
N ARG A 18 -20.22 11.66 -6.69
CA ARG A 18 -19.62 12.20 -5.47
C ARG A 18 -19.14 11.12 -4.52
N THR A 19 -19.85 9.99 -4.41
CA THR A 19 -19.41 8.83 -3.63
C THR A 19 -18.20 8.13 -4.28
N LEU A 20 -18.15 8.04 -5.60
CA LEU A 20 -17.02 7.47 -6.33
C LEU A 20 -15.73 8.30 -6.17
N ALA A 21 -15.82 9.63 -6.24
CA ALA A 21 -14.66 10.50 -6.01
C ALA A 21 -14.17 10.46 -4.55
N ALA A 22 -15.06 10.33 -3.58
CA ALA A 22 -14.73 10.22 -2.16
C ALA A 22 -14.12 8.83 -1.83
N ALA A 23 -14.64 7.75 -2.43
CA ALA A 23 -14.09 6.41 -2.28
C ALA A 23 -12.69 6.30 -2.90
N ALA A 24 -12.46 6.87 -4.10
CA ALA A 24 -11.14 6.87 -4.73
C ALA A 24 -10.08 7.58 -3.88
N LEU A 25 -10.45 8.61 -3.14
CA LEU A 25 -9.54 9.35 -2.26
C LEU A 25 -9.32 8.69 -0.89
N ALA A 26 -10.23 7.82 -0.44
CA ALA A 26 -10.12 7.14 0.86
C ALA A 26 -9.24 5.88 0.81
N PHE A 27 -9.15 5.20 -0.33
CA PHE A 27 -8.40 3.94 -0.47
C PHE A 27 -6.91 4.08 -0.77
N THR A 28 -6.44 5.27 -1.14
CA THR A 28 -5.00 5.50 -1.41
C THR A 28 -4.11 5.41 -0.16
N THR A 29 -4.67 5.34 1.03
CA THR A 29 -3.91 5.18 2.29
C THR A 29 -3.33 3.77 2.48
N ALA A 30 -3.91 2.74 1.88
CA ALA A 30 -3.40 1.37 1.99
C ALA A 30 -2.10 1.14 1.17
N CYS A 31 -1.88 1.94 0.10
CA CYS A 31 -0.71 1.82 -0.77
C CYS A 31 0.51 2.65 -0.33
N ALA A 32 0.40 3.47 0.73
CA ALA A 32 1.57 4.13 1.31
C ALA A 32 2.35 3.14 2.18
N THR A 33 2.78 2.06 1.56
CA THR A 33 3.63 1.06 2.21
C THR A 33 5.01 1.64 2.45
N ALA A 34 5.58 1.30 3.61
CA ALA A 34 7.02 1.37 3.86
C ALA A 34 7.79 0.89 2.62
N PRO A 35 9.05 1.34 2.44
CA PRO A 35 9.84 0.98 1.28
C PRO A 35 9.71 -0.51 1.03
N GLN A 36 9.16 -0.86 -0.14
CA GLN A 36 9.18 -2.23 -0.59
C GLN A 36 10.65 -2.52 -0.91
N VAL A 37 11.37 -3.01 0.10
CA VAL A 37 12.61 -3.71 -0.16
C VAL A 37 12.18 -4.87 -1.06
N LYS A 38 12.48 -4.76 -2.36
CA LYS A 38 12.26 -5.90 -3.27
C LYS A 38 12.98 -7.07 -2.63
N PRO A 39 12.29 -8.16 -2.30
CA PRO A 39 12.95 -9.30 -1.72
C PRO A 39 14.02 -9.78 -2.70
N THR A 40 15.29 -9.61 -2.32
CA THR A 40 16.43 -10.12 -3.07
C THR A 40 16.80 -11.47 -2.51
N PRO A 41 17.11 -12.45 -3.36
CA PRO A 41 17.58 -13.75 -2.90
C PRO A 41 18.89 -13.59 -2.12
N VAL A 42 19.01 -14.34 -1.03
CA VAL A 42 20.23 -14.37 -0.22
C VAL A 42 21.15 -15.43 -0.79
N ALA A 43 22.34 -15.01 -1.24
CA ALA A 43 23.38 -15.93 -1.68
C ALA A 43 24.03 -16.61 -0.47
N GLU A 44 24.35 -17.89 -0.61
CA GLU A 44 25.11 -18.63 0.39
C GLU A 44 26.55 -18.09 0.45
N VAL A 45 27.03 -17.72 1.65
CA VAL A 45 28.40 -17.27 1.84
C VAL A 45 29.31 -18.50 1.68
N ALA A 46 29.95 -18.60 0.53
CA ALA A 46 30.98 -19.64 0.31
C ALA A 46 32.15 -19.41 1.27
N PRO A 47 32.80 -20.48 1.75
CA PRO A 47 34.05 -20.33 2.50
C PRO A 47 35.09 -19.62 1.62
N LYS A 48 35.82 -18.64 2.21
CA LYS A 48 36.78 -17.78 1.51
C LYS A 48 37.76 -18.65 0.68
N GLN A 49 37.60 -18.61 -0.63
CA GLN A 49 38.54 -19.21 -1.57
C GLN A 49 39.74 -18.27 -1.75
N THR A 50 40.94 -18.84 -1.88
CA THR A 50 42.14 -18.09 -2.16
C THR A 50 42.12 -17.52 -3.58
N PRO A 51 42.82 -16.40 -3.88
CA PRO A 51 42.77 -15.74 -5.20
C PRO A 51 43.13 -16.62 -6.40
N ALA A 52 43.88 -17.72 -6.19
CA ALA A 52 44.26 -18.67 -7.25
C ALA A 52 43.11 -19.61 -7.69
N GLN A 53 42.08 -19.80 -6.85
CA GLN A 53 40.92 -20.64 -7.18
C GLN A 53 39.81 -19.86 -7.89
N ALA A 54 39.82 -18.52 -7.79
CA ALA A 54 38.81 -17.67 -8.42
C ALA A 54 38.99 -17.49 -9.94
N GLN A 55 40.22 -17.71 -10.47
CA GLN A 55 40.49 -17.55 -11.90
C GLN A 55 40.19 -18.82 -12.74
N ALA A 56 40.01 -19.98 -12.12
CA ALA A 56 39.71 -21.24 -12.83
C ALA A 56 38.22 -21.43 -13.14
N ASN A 57 37.29 -20.64 -12.54
CA ASN A 57 35.84 -20.83 -12.63
C ASN A 57 35.10 -19.77 -13.46
N ALA A 58 35.78 -19.00 -14.29
CA ALA A 58 35.17 -17.97 -15.15
C ALA A 58 34.55 -18.54 -16.45
N GLN A 59 33.98 -19.72 -16.42
CA GLN A 59 33.14 -20.23 -17.50
C GLN A 59 31.67 -20.06 -17.12
N LYS A 60 30.95 -19.30 -17.96
CA LYS A 60 29.50 -19.07 -17.85
C LYS A 60 28.79 -20.43 -17.75
N PRO A 61 28.08 -20.76 -16.67
CA PRO A 61 27.40 -22.05 -16.59
C PRO A 61 26.22 -22.09 -17.55
N THR A 62 26.26 -23.02 -18.48
CA THR A 62 25.09 -23.51 -19.20
C THR A 62 24.19 -24.24 -18.21
N PRO A 63 22.84 -24.09 -18.26
CA PRO A 63 21.93 -24.81 -17.38
C PRO A 63 22.06 -26.31 -17.65
N SER A 64 22.76 -27.01 -16.78
CA SER A 64 22.83 -28.47 -16.78
C SER A 64 21.60 -29.06 -16.08
N ALA A 65 21.08 -30.15 -16.64
CA ALA A 65 19.98 -30.90 -16.08
C ALA A 65 20.22 -31.30 -14.61
N PRO A 66 19.18 -31.41 -13.77
CA PRO A 66 19.32 -31.70 -12.35
C PRO A 66 19.81 -33.14 -12.13
N GLY A 67 21.09 -33.31 -11.85
CA GLY A 67 21.70 -34.57 -11.49
C GLY A 67 22.72 -34.38 -10.40
N ASN A 68 22.58 -35.12 -9.33
CA ASN A 68 23.55 -35.46 -8.25
C ASN A 68 24.62 -34.41 -7.79
N GLY A 69 24.43 -33.11 -8.08
CA GLY A 69 25.24 -32.01 -7.56
C GLY A 69 25.24 -31.95 -6.03
N ASN A 70 26.32 -31.41 -5.45
CA ASN A 70 26.27 -31.12 -4.02
C ASN A 70 25.24 -30.03 -3.71
N ALA A 71 24.79 -29.86 -2.47
CA ALA A 71 23.76 -28.91 -2.11
C ALA A 71 24.08 -27.45 -2.53
N HIS A 72 25.39 -27.11 -2.59
CA HIS A 72 25.84 -25.78 -3.01
C HIS A 72 25.63 -25.57 -4.53
N GLU A 73 25.95 -26.54 -5.37
CA GLU A 73 25.75 -26.45 -6.82
C GLU A 73 24.27 -26.34 -7.17
N LEU A 74 23.42 -27.13 -6.48
CA LEU A 74 21.96 -27.04 -6.62
C LEU A 74 21.43 -25.67 -6.19
N PHE A 75 21.96 -25.11 -5.09
CA PHE A 75 21.61 -23.78 -4.63
C PHE A 75 21.95 -22.70 -5.65
N MET A 76 23.17 -22.74 -6.20
CA MET A 76 23.61 -21.76 -7.22
C MET A 76 22.80 -21.88 -8.52
N ALA A 77 22.47 -23.09 -8.95
CA ALA A 77 21.62 -23.33 -10.13
C ALA A 77 20.18 -22.80 -9.89
N ALA A 78 19.63 -23.03 -8.70
CA ALA A 78 18.32 -22.51 -8.31
C ALA A 78 18.31 -20.98 -8.25
N LEU A 79 19.38 -20.36 -7.73
CA LEU A 79 19.53 -18.90 -7.70
C LEU A 79 19.59 -18.32 -9.12
N ALA A 80 20.35 -18.94 -10.02
CA ALA A 80 20.42 -18.53 -11.43
C ALA A 80 19.03 -18.61 -12.13
N SER A 81 18.26 -19.66 -11.82
CA SER A 81 16.88 -19.79 -12.33
C SER A 81 15.96 -18.69 -11.77
N TYR A 82 16.13 -18.35 -10.49
CA TYR A 82 15.38 -17.24 -9.86
C TYR A 82 15.70 -15.90 -10.55
N ASP A 83 16.97 -15.61 -10.79
CA ASP A 83 17.42 -14.37 -11.44
C ASP A 83 16.97 -14.30 -12.91
N ALA A 84 16.84 -15.45 -13.59
CA ALA A 84 16.27 -15.58 -14.92
C ALA A 84 14.73 -15.42 -14.95
N GLY A 85 14.07 -15.39 -13.77
CA GLY A 85 12.61 -15.33 -13.66
C GLY A 85 11.90 -16.67 -13.79
N ASP A 86 12.64 -17.78 -13.94
CA ASP A 86 12.05 -19.14 -13.93
C ASP A 86 11.84 -19.60 -12.48
N TYR A 87 10.76 -19.07 -11.88
CA TYR A 87 10.44 -19.37 -10.48
C TYR A 87 10.08 -20.84 -10.23
N GLU A 88 9.59 -21.55 -11.24
CA GLU A 88 9.29 -22.98 -11.10
C GLU A 88 10.55 -23.83 -11.08
N ALA A 89 11.53 -23.55 -11.94
CA ALA A 89 12.83 -24.23 -11.90
C ALA A 89 13.58 -23.87 -10.61
N ALA A 90 13.56 -22.59 -10.22
CA ALA A 90 14.17 -22.13 -8.96
C ALA A 90 13.57 -22.84 -7.74
N ARG A 91 12.23 -22.96 -7.68
CA ARG A 91 11.52 -23.67 -6.61
C ARG A 91 12.00 -25.12 -6.49
N ARG A 92 11.95 -25.87 -7.61
CA ARG A 92 12.42 -27.27 -7.63
C ARG A 92 13.86 -27.40 -7.20
N GLY A 93 14.74 -26.47 -7.63
CA GLY A 93 16.13 -26.45 -7.22
C GLY A 93 16.31 -26.23 -5.73
N PHE A 94 15.63 -25.24 -5.14
CA PHE A 94 15.71 -25.01 -3.69
C PHE A 94 15.06 -26.13 -2.87
N GLU A 95 14.00 -26.78 -3.36
CA GLU A 95 13.41 -27.98 -2.73
C GLU A 95 14.44 -29.12 -2.65
N GLN A 96 15.20 -29.37 -3.73
CA GLN A 96 16.29 -30.35 -3.72
C GLN A 96 17.41 -29.97 -2.76
N VAL A 97 17.73 -28.65 -2.64
CA VAL A 97 18.69 -28.19 -1.62
C VAL A 97 18.18 -28.51 -0.22
N VAL A 98 16.92 -28.22 0.06
CA VAL A 98 16.30 -28.49 1.38
C VAL A 98 16.22 -29.99 1.68
N GLU A 99 15.99 -30.84 0.67
CA GLU A 99 16.02 -32.30 0.82
C GLU A 99 17.41 -32.80 1.26
N LYS A 100 18.48 -32.26 0.65
CA LYS A 100 19.86 -32.62 1.00
C LYS A 100 20.40 -31.91 2.24
N ALA A 101 19.93 -30.71 2.51
CA ALA A 101 20.34 -29.85 3.63
C ALA A 101 19.12 -29.21 4.29
N PRO A 102 18.36 -29.93 5.13
CA PRO A 102 17.11 -29.44 5.72
C PRO A 102 17.24 -28.20 6.58
N GLN A 103 18.44 -27.87 7.05
CA GLN A 103 18.74 -26.70 7.89
C GLN A 103 19.28 -25.52 7.05
N SER A 104 19.25 -25.59 5.72
CA SER A 104 19.65 -24.49 4.86
C SER A 104 18.67 -23.32 4.98
N LEU A 105 19.03 -22.31 5.80
CA LEU A 105 18.22 -21.10 6.02
C LEU A 105 17.95 -20.38 4.71
N ASN A 106 18.99 -20.22 3.88
CA ASN A 106 18.90 -19.49 2.62
C ASN A 106 17.99 -20.21 1.61
N ALA A 107 18.02 -21.53 1.53
CA ALA A 107 17.14 -22.27 0.63
C ALA A 107 15.66 -22.16 1.08
N GLN A 108 15.40 -22.33 2.37
CA GLN A 108 14.05 -22.14 2.94
C GLN A 108 13.54 -20.70 2.74
N PHE A 109 14.41 -19.71 2.97
CA PHE A 109 14.08 -18.30 2.75
C PHE A 109 13.72 -18.03 1.29
N ASN A 110 14.52 -18.52 0.35
CA ASN A 110 14.29 -18.32 -1.09
C ASN A 110 13.01 -19.04 -1.57
N LEU A 111 12.65 -20.20 -1.01
CA LEU A 111 11.36 -20.83 -1.23
C LEU A 111 10.20 -19.89 -0.80
N GLY A 112 10.36 -19.24 0.34
CA GLY A 112 9.42 -18.22 0.79
C GLY A 112 9.29 -17.05 -0.20
N LEU A 113 10.41 -16.53 -0.71
CA LEU A 113 10.42 -15.47 -1.73
C LEU A 113 9.70 -15.89 -3.02
N ILE A 114 9.94 -17.11 -3.49
CA ILE A 114 9.30 -17.63 -4.70
C ILE A 114 7.78 -17.78 -4.47
N ALA A 115 7.39 -18.37 -3.36
CA ALA A 115 5.97 -18.52 -3.01
C ALA A 115 5.25 -17.16 -2.97
N GLU A 116 5.89 -16.16 -2.39
CA GLU A 116 5.37 -14.79 -2.35
C GLU A 116 5.22 -14.17 -3.75
N ARG A 117 6.24 -14.32 -4.61
CA ARG A 117 6.19 -13.87 -6.01
C ARG A 117 5.04 -14.50 -6.81
N GLN A 118 4.66 -15.71 -6.44
CA GLN A 118 3.57 -16.47 -7.07
C GLN A 118 2.21 -16.25 -6.38
N GLY A 119 2.13 -15.36 -5.39
CA GLY A 119 0.91 -15.09 -4.64
C GLY A 119 0.50 -16.20 -3.66
N ARG A 120 1.36 -17.20 -3.44
CA ARG A 120 1.13 -18.31 -2.51
C ARG A 120 1.51 -17.93 -1.07
N LEU A 121 0.77 -16.95 -0.51
CA LEU A 121 1.14 -16.27 0.74
C LEU A 121 1.21 -17.22 1.94
N ALA A 122 0.38 -18.27 1.99
CA ALA A 122 0.43 -19.25 3.09
C ALA A 122 1.72 -20.08 3.05
N GLU A 123 2.19 -20.47 1.87
CA GLU A 123 3.46 -21.19 1.70
C GLU A 123 4.65 -20.29 2.05
N ALA A 124 4.61 -19.02 1.62
CA ALA A 124 5.62 -18.04 1.97
C ALA A 124 5.72 -17.85 3.49
N GLN A 125 4.58 -17.70 4.16
CA GLN A 125 4.52 -17.61 5.61
C GLN A 125 5.17 -18.83 6.27
N ALA A 126 4.77 -20.05 5.89
CA ALA A 126 5.31 -21.28 6.46
C ALA A 126 6.84 -21.41 6.24
N ALA A 127 7.34 -20.98 5.07
CA ALA A 127 8.77 -21.01 4.78
C ALA A 127 9.54 -20.04 5.70
N TYR A 128 9.06 -18.80 5.87
CA TYR A 128 9.71 -17.83 6.77
C TYR A 128 9.63 -18.25 8.24
N GLU A 129 8.50 -18.81 8.70
CA GLU A 129 8.35 -19.35 10.03
C GLU A 129 9.33 -20.49 10.28
N LYS A 130 9.55 -21.37 9.30
CA LYS A 130 10.54 -22.46 9.39
C LYS A 130 11.96 -21.92 9.50
N VAL A 131 12.32 -20.88 8.77
CA VAL A 131 13.62 -20.20 8.94
C VAL A 131 13.75 -19.64 10.35
N LEU A 132 12.71 -18.97 10.87
CA LEU A 132 12.74 -18.38 12.21
C LEU A 132 12.69 -19.45 13.35
N PHE A 133 12.22 -20.64 13.06
CA PHE A 133 12.33 -21.78 13.97
C PHE A 133 13.80 -22.25 14.08
N LEU A 134 14.54 -22.24 12.96
CA LEU A 134 15.96 -22.62 12.92
C LEU A 134 16.88 -21.51 13.43
N ASP A 135 16.60 -20.27 13.06
CA ASP A 135 17.31 -19.05 13.52
C ASP A 135 16.31 -17.92 13.79
N GLN A 136 16.00 -17.73 15.07
CA GLN A 136 15.06 -16.67 15.50
C GLN A 136 15.53 -15.24 15.16
N ASN A 137 16.82 -15.08 14.84
CA ASN A 137 17.43 -13.80 14.54
C ASN A 137 17.59 -13.53 13.05
N HIS A 138 17.13 -14.42 12.19
CA HIS A 138 17.25 -14.26 10.73
C HIS A 138 16.46 -13.03 10.26
N GLN A 139 17.16 -11.90 10.13
CA GLN A 139 16.54 -10.59 9.89
C GLN A 139 15.68 -10.54 8.61
N PRO A 140 16.12 -11.09 7.45
CA PRO A 140 15.28 -11.07 6.26
C PRO A 140 13.93 -11.78 6.47
N SER A 141 13.92 -12.91 7.18
CA SER A 141 12.66 -13.62 7.48
C SER A 141 11.76 -12.86 8.45
N LEU A 142 12.32 -12.20 9.47
CA LEU A 142 11.57 -11.34 10.39
C LEU A 142 10.87 -10.21 9.62
N LEU A 143 11.60 -9.55 8.73
CA LEU A 143 11.06 -8.41 7.96
C LEU A 143 9.98 -8.87 6.96
N ASN A 144 10.23 -9.98 6.24
CA ASN A 144 9.27 -10.47 5.25
C ASN A 144 8.03 -11.08 5.89
N LEU A 145 8.18 -11.89 6.95
CA LEU A 145 7.04 -12.45 7.68
C LEU A 145 6.16 -11.35 8.28
N GLY A 146 6.78 -10.36 8.92
CA GLY A 146 6.03 -9.25 9.48
C GLY A 146 5.34 -8.40 8.40
N ARG A 147 5.93 -8.28 7.20
CA ARG A 147 5.29 -7.65 6.04
C ARG A 147 4.10 -8.50 5.55
N LEU A 148 4.24 -9.82 5.47
CA LEU A 148 3.14 -10.73 5.10
C LEU A 148 1.98 -10.63 6.12
N TYR A 149 2.27 -10.57 7.41
CA TYR A 149 1.23 -10.37 8.42
C TYR A 149 0.48 -9.05 8.20
N ARG A 150 1.19 -7.96 7.88
CA ARG A 150 0.54 -6.67 7.58
C ARG A 150 -0.32 -6.72 6.32
N LEU A 151 0.13 -7.42 5.26
CA LEU A 151 -0.66 -7.60 4.02
C LEU A 151 -1.93 -8.44 4.24
N GLN A 152 -1.97 -9.24 5.30
CA GLN A 152 -3.12 -10.07 5.69
C GLN A 152 -3.94 -9.42 6.82
N ASP A 153 -3.73 -8.14 7.11
CA ASP A 153 -4.35 -7.40 8.22
C ASP A 153 -4.12 -8.00 9.62
N LYS A 154 -3.12 -8.87 9.75
CA LYS A 154 -2.71 -9.53 11.01
C LYS A 154 -1.72 -8.65 11.78
N PHE A 155 -2.11 -7.41 12.07
CA PHE A 155 -1.22 -6.39 12.63
C PHE A 155 -0.65 -6.78 14.00
N ASP A 156 -1.44 -7.38 14.87
CA ASP A 156 -0.97 -7.81 16.20
C ASP A 156 0.09 -8.92 16.10
N GLN A 157 0.01 -9.79 15.10
CA GLN A 157 1.04 -10.81 14.86
C GLN A 157 2.34 -10.16 14.39
N ALA A 158 2.28 -9.16 13.49
CA ALA A 158 3.44 -8.41 13.07
C ALA A 158 4.10 -7.65 14.23
N ILE A 159 3.30 -7.01 15.09
CA ILE A 159 3.76 -6.30 16.30
C ILE A 159 4.48 -7.29 17.23
N SER A 160 3.84 -8.40 17.58
CA SER A 160 4.40 -9.41 18.48
C SER A 160 5.72 -9.98 17.96
N LEU A 161 5.80 -10.22 16.63
CA LEU A 161 7.01 -10.71 15.98
C LEU A 161 8.17 -9.73 16.15
N TYR A 162 7.96 -8.45 15.84
CA TYR A 162 9.00 -7.43 15.94
C TYR A 162 9.37 -7.11 17.38
N GLU A 163 8.41 -7.01 18.29
CA GLU A 163 8.68 -6.81 19.71
C GLU A 163 9.50 -7.94 20.31
N LYS A 164 9.18 -9.20 19.96
CA LYS A 164 9.95 -10.36 20.40
C LYS A 164 11.38 -10.28 19.89
N ALA A 165 11.58 -9.96 18.60
CA ALA A 165 12.91 -9.82 18.01
C ALA A 165 13.72 -8.70 18.67
N LEU A 166 13.10 -7.56 19.00
CA LEU A 166 13.73 -6.42 19.67
C LEU A 166 14.10 -6.70 21.15
N LYS A 167 13.51 -7.71 21.79
CA LYS A 167 13.89 -8.17 23.14
C LYS A 167 15.15 -9.02 23.16
N THR A 168 15.63 -9.45 22.01
CA THR A 168 16.90 -10.19 21.92
C THR A 168 18.07 -9.27 22.27
N PRO A 169 18.97 -9.67 23.18
CA PRO A 169 20.11 -8.86 23.58
C PRO A 169 20.91 -8.34 22.37
N GLY A 170 21.17 -7.04 22.34
CA GLY A 170 21.88 -6.35 21.26
C GLY A 170 21.02 -5.93 20.06
N ARG A 171 19.71 -6.27 20.04
CA ARG A 171 18.78 -5.86 18.97
C ARG A 171 17.76 -4.81 19.40
N GLU A 172 17.84 -4.33 20.63
CA GLU A 172 16.87 -3.36 21.20
C GLU A 172 16.75 -2.09 20.35
N HIS A 173 17.76 -1.81 19.55
CA HIS A 173 17.86 -0.61 18.72
C HIS A 173 17.99 -0.92 17.22
N ASP A 174 17.63 -2.11 16.78
CA ASP A 174 17.63 -2.48 15.37
C ASP A 174 16.67 -1.56 14.58
N VAL A 175 17.25 -0.68 13.79
CA VAL A 175 16.53 0.36 13.05
C VAL A 175 15.53 -0.23 12.07
N ALA A 176 15.88 -1.34 11.40
CA ALA A 176 14.97 -1.96 10.45
C ALA A 176 13.74 -2.56 11.14
N LEU A 177 13.94 -3.22 12.28
CA LEU A 177 12.82 -3.75 13.10
C LEU A 177 11.96 -2.62 13.66
N LEU A 178 12.57 -1.55 14.20
CA LEU A 178 11.85 -0.40 14.76
C LEU A 178 11.03 0.33 13.69
N ASN A 179 11.59 0.55 12.49
CA ASN A 179 10.85 1.16 11.38
C ASN A 179 9.64 0.30 10.96
N ASN A 180 9.81 -1.01 10.87
CA ASN A 180 8.72 -1.91 10.54
C ASN A 180 7.68 -2.06 11.67
N LEU A 181 8.13 -2.00 12.92
CA LEU A 181 7.23 -1.98 14.09
C LEU A 181 6.41 -0.68 14.11
N THR A 182 7.02 0.47 13.78
CA THR A 182 6.29 1.74 13.61
C THR A 182 5.15 1.60 12.61
N VAL A 183 5.42 0.99 11.45
CA VAL A 183 4.38 0.75 10.44
C VAL A 183 3.29 -0.20 10.97
N ALA A 184 3.68 -1.28 11.67
CA ALA A 184 2.71 -2.23 12.24
C ALA A 184 1.81 -1.57 13.30
N TYR A 185 2.38 -0.78 14.22
CA TYR A 185 1.59 -0.02 15.18
C TYR A 185 0.65 0.98 14.51
N ARG A 186 1.13 1.73 13.49
CA ARG A 186 0.31 2.67 12.73
C ARG A 186 -0.89 1.99 12.09
N LEU A 187 -0.68 0.87 11.40
CA LEU A 187 -1.74 0.10 10.74
C LEU A 187 -2.73 -0.51 11.74
N ALA A 188 -2.26 -0.85 12.95
CA ALA A 188 -3.11 -1.30 14.05
C ALA A 188 -3.87 -0.16 14.77
N GLY A 189 -3.71 1.09 14.32
CA GLY A 189 -4.30 2.27 14.99
C GLY A 189 -3.67 2.64 16.33
N LYS A 190 -2.51 2.05 16.69
CA LYS A 190 -1.77 2.31 17.94
C LYS A 190 -0.80 3.48 17.72
N PHE A 191 -1.34 4.67 17.46
CA PHE A 191 -0.59 5.81 16.94
C PHE A 191 0.47 6.34 17.93
N GLU A 192 0.18 6.35 19.22
CA GLU A 192 1.12 6.80 20.26
C GLU A 192 2.35 5.89 20.32
N LEU A 193 2.16 4.56 20.19
CA LEU A 193 3.25 3.60 20.14
C LEU A 193 4.05 3.73 18.82
N ALA A 194 3.36 3.98 17.71
CA ALA A 194 4.00 4.22 16.43
C ALA A 194 4.89 5.47 16.47
N GLU A 195 4.37 6.59 17.01
CA GLU A 195 5.12 7.84 17.17
C GLU A 195 6.33 7.65 18.09
N ALA A 196 6.13 7.06 19.27
CA ALA A 196 7.22 6.80 20.22
C ALA A 196 8.32 5.93 19.59
N THR A 197 7.93 4.91 18.81
CA THR A 197 8.87 4.01 18.13
C THR A 197 9.66 4.74 17.05
N ALA A 198 9.00 5.56 16.21
CA ALA A 198 9.69 6.38 15.19
C ALA A 198 10.64 7.38 15.84
N ARG A 199 10.22 8.08 16.91
CA ARG A 199 11.07 9.02 17.67
C ARG A 199 12.27 8.32 18.30
N ARG A 200 12.12 7.06 18.74
CA ARG A 200 13.23 6.24 19.26
C ARG A 200 14.30 5.98 18.19
N VAL A 201 13.90 5.76 16.92
CA VAL A 201 14.86 5.68 15.80
C VAL A 201 15.55 7.03 15.61
N LEU A 202 14.80 8.13 15.54
CA LEU A 202 15.32 9.48 15.27
C LEU A 202 16.23 10.01 16.38
N ALA A 203 16.01 9.60 17.63
CA ALA A 203 16.89 9.96 18.74
C ALA A 203 18.33 9.45 18.57
N ARG A 204 18.51 8.35 17.82
CA ARG A 204 19.81 7.74 17.55
C ARG A 204 20.35 8.05 16.17
N SER A 205 19.48 8.19 15.19
CA SER A 205 19.80 8.43 13.78
C SER A 205 18.89 9.55 13.28
N LYS A 206 19.36 10.80 13.48
CA LYS A 206 18.61 12.01 13.10
C LYS A 206 18.43 12.16 11.59
N ASP A 207 19.23 11.44 10.81
CA ASP A 207 19.25 11.38 9.36
C ASP A 207 18.49 10.18 8.77
N ASN A 208 17.69 9.49 9.57
CA ASN A 208 16.90 8.34 9.09
C ASN A 208 15.66 8.80 8.35
N ALA A 209 15.74 8.85 7.02
CA ALA A 209 14.64 9.26 6.16
C ALA A 209 13.39 8.37 6.30
N ASP A 210 13.56 7.05 6.50
CA ASP A 210 12.44 6.13 6.67
C ASP A 210 11.68 6.38 7.97
N ALA A 211 12.39 6.73 9.04
CA ALA A 211 11.74 7.10 10.31
C ALA A 211 10.90 8.38 10.16
N TYR A 212 11.41 9.39 9.45
CA TYR A 212 10.61 10.59 9.14
C TYR A 212 9.43 10.27 8.23
N LYS A 213 9.60 9.43 7.21
CA LYS A 213 8.51 8.96 6.35
C LYS A 213 7.40 8.29 7.16
N ASN A 214 7.79 7.36 8.04
CA ASN A 214 6.85 6.62 8.88
C ASN A 214 6.14 7.55 9.88
N LEU A 215 6.87 8.47 10.51
CA LEU A 215 6.32 9.45 11.45
C LEU A 215 5.33 10.39 10.75
N ALA A 216 5.64 10.83 9.54
CA ALA A 216 4.72 11.63 8.74
C ALA A 216 3.40 10.91 8.44
N LEU A 217 3.46 9.59 8.16
CA LEU A 217 2.27 8.78 7.94
C LEU A 217 1.49 8.55 9.25
N VAL A 218 2.15 8.45 10.40
CA VAL A 218 1.47 8.42 11.71
C VAL A 218 0.65 9.68 11.90
N TYR A 219 1.25 10.86 11.71
CA TYR A 219 0.52 12.13 11.81
C TYR A 219 -0.57 12.29 10.76
N TYR A 220 -0.35 11.77 9.55
CA TYR A 220 -1.38 11.74 8.50
C TYR A 220 -2.61 10.95 8.94
N ASP A 221 -2.43 9.75 9.50
CA ASP A 221 -3.53 8.90 9.95
C ASP A 221 -4.24 9.46 11.20
N GLN A 222 -3.52 10.22 12.04
CA GLN A 222 -4.09 11.01 13.14
C GLN A 222 -4.86 12.27 12.68
N GLY A 223 -4.87 12.58 11.37
CA GLY A 223 -5.47 13.81 10.83
C GLY A 223 -4.64 15.08 11.04
N GLN A 224 -3.42 14.97 11.54
CA GLN A 224 -2.51 16.09 11.81
C GLN A 224 -1.72 16.47 10.56
N TYR A 225 -2.42 16.83 9.48
CA TYR A 225 -1.86 16.95 8.12
C TYR A 225 -0.74 18.01 8.02
N ARG A 226 -0.84 19.13 8.77
CA ARG A 226 0.22 20.15 8.78
C ARG A 226 1.51 19.65 9.43
N LEU A 227 1.38 18.87 10.49
CA LEU A 227 2.54 18.25 11.14
C LEU A 227 3.14 17.15 10.24
N ALA A 228 2.28 16.37 9.56
CA ALA A 228 2.72 15.40 8.57
C ALA A 228 3.52 16.07 7.43
N GLU A 229 3.07 17.23 6.92
CA GLU A 229 3.75 18.02 5.90
C GLU A 229 5.14 18.45 6.38
N LEU A 230 5.23 19.05 7.58
CA LEU A 230 6.48 19.50 8.17
C LEU A 230 7.49 18.35 8.31
N VAL A 231 7.06 17.22 8.87
CA VAL A 231 7.90 16.03 9.07
C VAL A 231 8.32 15.40 7.74
N SER A 232 7.43 15.38 6.74
CA SER A 232 7.78 14.93 5.39
C SER A 232 8.83 15.82 4.72
N GLY A 233 8.91 17.11 5.08
CA GLY A 233 9.97 18.01 4.64
C GLY A 233 11.36 17.52 5.02
N ASN A 234 11.52 16.96 6.23
CA ASN A 234 12.78 16.35 6.66
C ASN A 234 13.08 15.06 5.87
N ALA A 235 12.08 14.19 5.67
CA ALA A 235 12.26 13.01 4.83
C ALA A 235 12.72 13.39 3.41
N ARG A 236 12.13 14.45 2.82
CA ARG A 236 12.50 14.96 1.49
C ARG A 236 13.94 15.45 1.42
N LYS A 237 14.40 16.22 2.41
CA LYS A 237 15.79 16.70 2.47
C LYS A 237 16.82 15.56 2.55
N LEU A 238 16.46 14.46 3.23
CA LEU A 238 17.34 13.30 3.44
C LEU A 238 17.30 12.28 2.31
N ALA A 239 16.18 12.21 1.58
CA ALA A 239 15.96 11.22 0.53
C ALA A 239 15.24 11.85 -0.68
N GLU A 240 15.93 12.80 -1.34
CA GLU A 240 15.41 13.57 -2.48
C GLU A 240 15.07 12.71 -3.71
N SER A 241 15.67 11.54 -3.82
CA SER A 241 15.41 10.59 -4.91
C SER A 241 14.42 9.47 -4.56
N ASP A 242 13.85 9.48 -3.34
CA ASP A 242 12.88 8.45 -2.95
C ASP A 242 11.45 8.81 -3.42
N PRO A 243 10.87 8.09 -4.39
CA PRO A 243 9.52 8.38 -4.89
C PRO A 243 8.45 8.26 -3.79
N GLY A 244 8.68 7.43 -2.76
CA GLY A 244 7.75 7.27 -1.65
C GLY A 244 7.56 8.53 -0.82
N VAL A 245 8.60 9.35 -0.68
CA VAL A 245 8.53 10.65 0.03
C VAL A 245 7.55 11.59 -0.69
N TYR A 246 7.69 11.71 -2.00
CA TYR A 246 6.84 12.59 -2.81
C TYR A 246 5.41 12.05 -2.88
N ASN A 247 5.23 10.73 -2.97
CA ASN A 247 3.91 10.14 -2.91
C ASN A 247 3.19 10.45 -1.59
N ASN A 248 3.89 10.34 -0.46
CA ASN A 248 3.34 10.68 0.86
C ASN A 248 2.98 12.17 0.95
N LEU A 249 3.85 13.07 0.45
CA LEU A 249 3.55 14.50 0.36
C LEU A 249 2.31 14.77 -0.49
N GLY A 250 2.19 14.11 -1.64
CA GLY A 250 1.00 14.21 -2.50
C GLY A 250 -0.29 13.83 -1.75
N MET A 251 -0.26 12.74 -0.99
CA MET A 251 -1.40 12.31 -0.16
C MET A 251 -1.73 13.34 0.93
N ILE A 252 -0.71 13.91 1.58
CA ILE A 252 -0.87 14.96 2.60
C ILE A 252 -1.52 16.20 1.98
N TYR A 253 -1.04 16.67 0.81
CA TYR A 253 -1.63 17.82 0.11
C TYR A 253 -3.08 17.57 -0.31
N LEU A 254 -3.45 16.34 -0.70
CA LEU A 254 -4.87 16.01 -0.93
C LEU A 254 -5.73 16.23 0.30
N LYS A 255 -5.24 15.84 1.48
CA LYS A 255 -5.97 16.06 2.76
C LYS A 255 -6.00 17.52 3.19
N LEU A 256 -5.00 18.30 2.79
CA LEU A 256 -4.97 19.75 2.96
C LEU A 256 -5.81 20.49 1.90
N ASN A 257 -6.49 19.74 1.01
CA ASN A 257 -7.28 20.26 -0.12
C ASN A 257 -6.45 21.05 -1.14
N ASP A 258 -5.15 20.81 -1.20
CA ASP A 258 -4.23 21.39 -2.16
C ASP A 258 -3.95 20.39 -3.29
N ARG A 259 -4.92 20.31 -4.20
CA ARG A 259 -4.87 19.39 -5.33
C ARG A 259 -3.73 19.68 -6.31
N PRO A 260 -3.39 20.97 -6.62
CA PRO A 260 -2.28 21.27 -7.49
C PRO A 260 -0.95 20.72 -6.99
N ARG A 261 -0.60 21.02 -5.72
CA ARG A 261 0.63 20.49 -5.12
C ARG A 261 0.59 18.96 -5.00
N ALA A 262 -0.56 18.37 -4.70
CA ALA A 262 -0.69 16.92 -4.66
C ALA A 262 -0.32 16.26 -5.98
N LEU A 263 -0.86 16.78 -7.11
CA LEU A 263 -0.57 16.25 -8.44
C LEU A 263 0.92 16.40 -8.79
N ALA A 264 1.51 17.57 -8.52
CA ALA A 264 2.93 17.82 -8.77
C ALA A 264 3.81 16.81 -8.01
N GLN A 265 3.47 16.49 -6.73
CA GLN A 265 4.22 15.52 -5.96
C GLN A 265 4.07 14.09 -6.50
N PHE A 266 2.87 13.67 -6.91
CA PHE A 266 2.69 12.35 -7.54
C PHE A 266 3.45 12.23 -8.87
N GLN A 267 3.44 13.28 -9.69
CA GLN A 267 4.22 13.33 -10.94
C GLN A 267 5.72 13.29 -10.66
N LYS A 268 6.19 14.00 -9.62
CA LYS A 268 7.59 13.93 -9.19
C LYS A 268 7.97 12.50 -8.76
N ALA A 269 7.11 11.81 -8.00
CA ALA A 269 7.34 10.42 -7.60
C ALA A 269 7.54 9.50 -8.83
N VAL A 270 6.66 9.61 -9.83
CA VAL A 270 6.75 8.81 -11.07
C VAL A 270 7.94 9.23 -11.94
N SER A 271 8.33 10.51 -11.93
CA SER A 271 9.52 10.96 -12.66
C SER A 271 10.83 10.43 -12.07
N LEU A 272 10.87 10.20 -10.74
CA LEU A 272 12.01 9.60 -10.05
C LEU A 272 12.08 8.08 -10.27
N ASP A 273 10.95 7.42 -10.28
CA ASP A 273 10.84 6.00 -10.61
C ASP A 273 9.58 5.73 -11.43
N ALA A 274 9.76 5.57 -12.74
CA ALA A 274 8.66 5.25 -13.67
C ALA A 274 7.97 3.89 -13.35
N LYS A 275 8.59 3.05 -12.51
CA LYS A 275 8.02 1.78 -12.03
C LYS A 275 7.34 1.90 -10.67
N PHE A 276 7.16 3.10 -10.17
CA PHE A 276 6.51 3.33 -8.88
C PHE A 276 4.97 3.26 -9.02
N ALA A 277 4.41 2.05 -8.92
CA ALA A 277 2.98 1.80 -9.09
C ALA A 277 2.06 2.70 -8.24
N PRO A 278 2.35 3.01 -6.94
CA PRO A 278 1.50 3.90 -6.14
C PRO A 278 1.36 5.31 -6.73
N GLY A 279 2.42 5.85 -7.34
CA GLY A 279 2.37 7.16 -8.02
C GLY A 279 1.40 7.15 -9.19
N HIS A 280 1.45 6.12 -10.05
CA HIS A 280 0.50 5.96 -11.16
C HIS A 280 -0.93 5.78 -10.67
N MET A 281 -1.15 5.03 -9.57
CA MET A 281 -2.47 4.89 -8.94
C MET A 281 -3.03 6.24 -8.50
N ASN A 282 -2.23 7.06 -7.83
CA ASN A 282 -2.66 8.37 -7.34
C ASN A 282 -2.89 9.39 -8.48
N ILE A 283 -2.06 9.38 -9.52
CA ILE A 283 -2.29 10.18 -10.74
C ILE A 283 -3.61 9.77 -11.40
N GLY A 284 -3.86 8.47 -11.54
CA GLY A 284 -5.12 7.95 -12.07
C GLY A 284 -6.34 8.37 -11.25
N ALA A 285 -6.25 8.31 -9.91
CA ALA A 285 -7.30 8.76 -9.01
C ALA A 285 -7.57 10.27 -9.13
N MET A 286 -6.51 11.07 -9.27
CA MET A 286 -6.63 12.51 -9.55
C MET A 286 -7.32 12.74 -10.89
N ALA A 287 -6.91 12.08 -11.97
CA ALA A 287 -7.53 12.18 -13.29
C ALA A 287 -9.03 11.81 -13.25
N LEU A 288 -9.42 10.73 -12.55
CA LEU A 288 -10.82 10.38 -12.31
C LEU A 288 -11.59 11.52 -11.62
N SER A 289 -11.01 12.16 -10.63
CA SER A 289 -11.64 13.25 -9.89
C SER A 289 -11.95 14.48 -10.76
N TYR A 290 -11.14 14.68 -11.80
CA TYR A 290 -11.33 15.70 -12.83
C TYR A 290 -12.11 15.23 -14.07
N ARG A 291 -12.59 13.95 -14.04
CA ARG A 291 -13.28 13.30 -15.16
C ARG A 291 -12.42 13.18 -16.43
N ASP A 292 -11.11 13.23 -16.29
CA ASP A 292 -10.18 12.82 -17.34
C ASP A 292 -10.08 11.30 -17.36
N TYR A 293 -11.10 10.67 -17.92
CA TYR A 293 -11.20 9.22 -17.98
C TYR A 293 -10.11 8.57 -18.84
N VAL A 294 -9.61 9.28 -19.86
CA VAL A 294 -8.54 8.77 -20.73
C VAL A 294 -7.21 8.81 -20.01
N GLY A 295 -6.90 9.90 -19.31
CA GLY A 295 -5.72 10.01 -18.47
C GLY A 295 -5.74 9.00 -17.33
N ALA A 296 -6.92 8.80 -16.69
CA ALA A 296 -7.13 7.80 -15.65
C ALA A 296 -6.88 6.38 -16.17
N GLU A 297 -7.46 6.01 -17.32
CA GLU A 297 -7.24 4.70 -17.96
C GLU A 297 -5.75 4.43 -18.18
N ARG A 298 -5.01 5.42 -18.72
CA ARG A 298 -3.57 5.30 -18.98
C ARG A 298 -2.80 5.07 -17.68
N ALA A 299 -3.06 5.87 -16.67
CA ALA A 299 -2.35 5.79 -15.39
C ALA A 299 -2.62 4.47 -14.66
N PHE A 300 -3.88 4.02 -14.60
CA PHE A 300 -4.21 2.73 -13.99
C PHE A 300 -3.68 1.55 -14.78
N SER A 301 -3.66 1.61 -16.11
CA SER A 301 -3.04 0.57 -16.95
C SER A 301 -1.55 0.42 -16.63
N GLN A 302 -0.83 1.54 -16.44
CA GLN A 302 0.56 1.51 -16.01
C GLN A 302 0.71 0.90 -14.62
N ALA A 303 -0.13 1.32 -13.66
CA ALA A 303 -0.10 0.77 -12.31
C ALA A 303 -0.33 -0.74 -12.29
N MET A 304 -1.31 -1.27 -13.05
CA MET A 304 -1.60 -2.69 -13.16
C MET A 304 -0.49 -3.48 -13.86
N THR A 305 0.21 -2.89 -14.82
CA THR A 305 1.38 -3.53 -15.45
C THR A 305 2.50 -3.75 -14.44
N LEU A 306 2.61 -2.85 -13.46
CA LEU A 306 3.62 -2.88 -12.41
C LEU A 306 3.20 -3.74 -11.22
N ASP A 307 1.90 -3.77 -10.91
CA ASP A 307 1.29 -4.59 -9.86
C ASP A 307 0.02 -5.28 -10.41
N PRO A 308 0.18 -6.42 -11.10
CA PRO A 308 -0.95 -7.13 -11.72
C PRO A 308 -1.94 -7.74 -10.73
N LEU A 309 -1.56 -7.86 -9.45
CA LEU A 309 -2.39 -8.46 -8.41
C LEU A 309 -3.24 -7.43 -7.66
N SER A 310 -3.07 -6.15 -7.94
CA SER A 310 -3.87 -5.08 -7.33
C SER A 310 -5.30 -5.12 -7.85
N TYR A 311 -6.22 -5.63 -7.03
CA TYR A 311 -7.65 -5.59 -7.35
C TYR A 311 -8.19 -4.15 -7.34
N GLU A 312 -7.63 -3.27 -6.50
CA GLU A 312 -7.96 -1.84 -6.49
C GLU A 312 -7.58 -1.18 -7.82
N GLY A 313 -6.38 -1.48 -8.34
CA GLY A 313 -5.96 -1.02 -9.66
C GLY A 313 -6.93 -1.44 -10.75
N GLN A 314 -7.37 -2.71 -10.72
CA GLN A 314 -8.35 -3.25 -11.66
C GLN A 314 -9.72 -2.57 -11.51
N LEU A 315 -10.16 -2.30 -10.28
CA LEU A 315 -11.42 -1.62 -9.99
C LEU A 315 -11.43 -0.19 -10.55
N PHE A 316 -10.38 0.59 -10.26
CA PHE A 316 -10.28 1.97 -10.73
C PHE A 316 -10.09 2.05 -12.25
N TYR A 317 -9.37 1.09 -12.83
CA TYR A 317 -9.29 0.95 -14.29
C TYR A 317 -10.67 0.72 -14.91
N ALA A 318 -11.49 -0.15 -14.31
CA ALA A 318 -12.85 -0.38 -14.75
C ALA A 318 -13.70 0.91 -14.70
N TYR A 319 -13.58 1.72 -13.64
CA TYR A 319 -14.26 3.00 -13.57
C TYR A 319 -13.77 4.01 -14.64
N ALA A 320 -12.48 4.01 -14.96
CA ALA A 320 -11.94 4.85 -16.01
C ALA A 320 -12.49 4.47 -17.40
N LEU A 321 -12.65 3.19 -17.66
CA LEU A 321 -13.31 2.68 -18.88
C LEU A 321 -14.81 3.03 -18.89
N ASP A 322 -15.51 2.78 -17.76
CA ASP A 322 -16.95 3.05 -17.66
C ASP A 322 -17.28 4.53 -17.89
N GLY A 323 -16.43 5.43 -17.43
CA GLY A 323 -16.58 6.87 -17.69
C GLY A 323 -16.53 7.26 -19.17
N GLN A 324 -15.99 6.41 -20.03
CA GLN A 324 -15.86 6.62 -21.47
C GLN A 324 -17.00 6.02 -22.30
N LYS A 325 -17.84 5.16 -21.70
CA LYS A 325 -18.89 4.40 -22.41
C LYS A 325 -19.91 5.25 -23.17
N GLY A 326 -20.12 6.50 -22.76
CA GLY A 326 -21.02 7.42 -23.45
C GLY A 326 -20.50 7.89 -24.81
N ARG A 327 -19.17 7.81 -25.05
CA ARG A 327 -18.52 8.13 -26.33
C ARG A 327 -18.21 6.88 -27.14
N ASP A 328 -17.84 5.80 -26.46
CA ASP A 328 -17.51 4.51 -27.05
C ASP A 328 -18.16 3.39 -26.23
N PRO A 329 -19.29 2.82 -26.70
CA PRO A 329 -19.97 1.72 -26.01
C PRO A 329 -19.09 0.50 -25.75
N LYS A 330 -18.07 0.25 -26.60
CA LYS A 330 -17.11 -0.84 -26.40
C LYS A 330 -16.28 -0.66 -25.13
N LYS A 331 -16.04 0.58 -24.71
CA LYS A 331 -15.40 0.86 -23.41
C LYS A 331 -16.25 0.38 -22.24
N GLY A 332 -17.58 0.43 -22.38
CA GLY A 332 -18.49 -0.16 -21.38
C GLY A 332 -18.39 -1.67 -21.30
N LEU A 333 -18.27 -2.39 -22.44
CA LEU A 333 -18.00 -3.83 -22.43
C LEU A 333 -16.67 -4.15 -21.72
N ALA A 334 -15.60 -3.44 -22.09
CA ALA A 334 -14.28 -3.60 -21.48
C ALA A 334 -14.29 -3.27 -19.98
N ALA A 335 -15.09 -2.28 -19.55
CA ALA A 335 -15.30 -1.97 -18.14
C ALA A 335 -15.97 -3.12 -17.40
N GLY A 336 -17.02 -3.71 -18.01
CA GLY A 336 -17.71 -4.88 -17.47
C GLY A 336 -16.75 -6.05 -17.24
N GLU A 337 -15.90 -6.35 -18.22
CA GLU A 337 -14.86 -7.40 -18.12
C GLU A 337 -13.83 -7.06 -17.03
N ALA A 338 -13.46 -5.79 -16.88
CA ALA A 338 -12.55 -5.36 -15.83
C ALA A 338 -13.17 -5.52 -14.43
N PHE A 339 -14.46 -5.22 -14.26
CA PHE A 339 -15.19 -5.50 -13.01
C PHE A 339 -15.28 -7.02 -12.75
N GLU A 340 -15.48 -7.86 -13.76
CA GLU A 340 -15.46 -9.32 -13.56
C GLU A 340 -14.11 -9.82 -13.04
N LYS A 341 -12.99 -9.24 -13.47
CA LYS A 341 -11.66 -9.57 -12.92
C LYS A 341 -11.55 -9.22 -11.44
N VAL A 342 -12.14 -8.10 -10.99
CA VAL A 342 -12.25 -7.78 -9.56
C VAL A 342 -13.04 -8.85 -8.83
N LEU A 343 -14.18 -9.28 -9.40
CA LEU A 343 -15.06 -10.30 -8.81
C LEU A 343 -14.44 -11.70 -8.79
N ALA A 344 -13.47 -11.98 -9.64
CA ALA A 344 -12.71 -13.23 -9.58
C ALA A 344 -11.86 -13.33 -8.30
N VAL A 345 -11.41 -12.19 -7.77
CA VAL A 345 -10.62 -12.09 -6.52
C VAL A 345 -11.52 -11.84 -5.31
N ARG A 346 -12.55 -11.00 -5.49
CA ARG A 346 -13.52 -10.59 -4.45
C ARG A 346 -14.96 -10.76 -4.96
N PRO A 347 -15.53 -11.96 -4.87
CA PRO A 347 -16.84 -12.28 -5.46
C PRO A 347 -18.00 -11.43 -4.96
N ASP A 348 -17.91 -10.92 -3.72
CA ASP A 348 -18.97 -10.15 -3.06
C ASP A 348 -18.72 -8.64 -3.07
N HIS A 349 -17.79 -8.15 -3.92
CA HIS A 349 -17.49 -6.72 -3.98
C HIS A 349 -18.66 -5.95 -4.60
N ALA A 350 -19.43 -5.24 -3.75
CA ALA A 350 -20.68 -4.58 -4.13
C ALA A 350 -20.52 -3.61 -5.32
N ASP A 351 -19.49 -2.74 -5.28
CA ASP A 351 -19.26 -1.76 -6.34
C ASP A 351 -18.90 -2.42 -7.67
N ALA A 352 -18.16 -3.55 -7.64
CA ALA A 352 -17.83 -4.28 -8.85
C ALA A 352 -19.05 -5.02 -9.44
N ILE A 353 -19.93 -5.58 -8.58
CA ILE A 353 -21.19 -6.20 -9.03
C ILE A 353 -22.07 -5.15 -9.71
N CYS A 354 -22.32 -4.03 -9.04
CA CYS A 354 -23.17 -2.97 -9.59
C CYS A 354 -22.51 -2.30 -10.81
N GLY A 355 -21.21 -2.03 -10.74
CA GLY A 355 -20.43 -1.45 -11.83
C GLY A 355 -20.51 -2.31 -13.11
N ALA A 356 -20.31 -3.62 -12.99
CA ALA A 356 -20.44 -4.54 -14.13
C ALA A 356 -21.84 -4.47 -14.77
N GLY A 357 -22.90 -4.46 -13.95
CA GLY A 357 -24.27 -4.36 -14.45
C GLY A 357 -24.51 -3.08 -15.26
N TRP A 358 -24.07 -1.93 -14.75
CA TRP A 358 -24.20 -0.66 -15.45
C TRP A 358 -23.28 -0.53 -16.67
N ALA A 359 -22.09 -1.07 -16.61
CA ALA A 359 -21.11 -1.03 -17.69
C ALA A 359 -21.56 -1.83 -18.90
N TYR A 360 -21.92 -3.09 -18.70
CA TYR A 360 -22.43 -3.97 -19.76
C TYR A 360 -23.72 -3.47 -20.43
N SER A 361 -24.49 -2.63 -19.75
CA SER A 361 -25.73 -2.08 -20.33
C SER A 361 -25.51 -1.11 -21.48
N SER A 362 -24.27 -0.72 -21.77
CA SER A 362 -23.91 0.26 -22.81
C SER A 362 -23.94 -0.32 -24.22
N ASP A 363 -23.76 -1.63 -24.36
CA ASP A 363 -23.68 -2.32 -25.66
C ASP A 363 -24.55 -3.57 -25.65
N ARG A 364 -25.15 -3.89 -26.80
CA ARG A 364 -26.05 -5.06 -26.97
C ARG A 364 -25.37 -6.37 -26.61
N ALA A 365 -24.11 -6.53 -26.94
CA ALA A 365 -23.35 -7.76 -26.64
C ALA A 365 -23.23 -8.02 -25.13
N GLY A 366 -23.39 -6.97 -24.30
CA GLY A 366 -23.32 -7.05 -22.85
C GLY A 366 -24.68 -7.20 -22.14
N TRP A 367 -25.82 -7.07 -22.82
CA TRP A 367 -27.12 -6.95 -22.16
C TRP A 367 -27.51 -8.14 -21.28
N ASP A 368 -27.22 -9.38 -21.69
CA ASP A 368 -27.52 -10.56 -20.87
C ASP A 368 -26.71 -10.55 -19.57
N LYS A 369 -25.41 -10.24 -19.66
CA LYS A 369 -24.55 -10.05 -18.48
C LYS A 369 -25.03 -8.87 -17.64
N SER A 370 -25.43 -7.77 -18.27
CA SER A 370 -25.98 -6.61 -17.56
C SER A 370 -27.17 -6.97 -16.71
N LEU A 371 -28.15 -7.71 -17.28
CA LEU A 371 -29.34 -8.14 -16.54
C LEU A 371 -28.96 -9.02 -15.35
N ALA A 372 -28.04 -9.98 -15.53
CA ALA A 372 -27.59 -10.85 -14.45
C ALA A 372 -26.87 -10.08 -13.32
N PHE A 373 -25.99 -9.15 -13.66
CA PHE A 373 -25.28 -8.34 -12.66
C PHE A 373 -26.17 -7.30 -11.98
N LEU A 374 -27.11 -6.69 -12.71
CA LEU A 374 -28.08 -5.76 -12.14
C LEU A 374 -29.02 -6.46 -11.14
N ASP A 375 -29.42 -7.69 -11.43
CA ASP A 375 -30.24 -8.48 -10.48
C ASP A 375 -29.43 -8.81 -9.22
N ARG A 376 -28.17 -9.22 -9.35
CA ARG A 376 -27.25 -9.39 -8.20
C ARG A 376 -27.08 -8.09 -7.41
N CYS A 377 -26.87 -6.95 -8.10
CA CYS A 377 -26.73 -5.64 -7.46
C CYS A 377 -27.99 -5.27 -6.68
N LYS A 378 -29.19 -5.51 -7.25
CA LYS A 378 -30.46 -5.27 -6.59
C LYS A 378 -30.64 -6.11 -5.32
N ALA A 379 -30.10 -7.33 -5.30
CA ALA A 379 -30.18 -8.24 -4.17
C ALA A 379 -29.23 -7.86 -3.00
N LEU A 380 -28.26 -6.98 -3.22
CA LEU A 380 -27.33 -6.58 -2.17
C LEU A 380 -28.03 -5.85 -1.03
N PRO A 381 -27.66 -6.13 0.23
CA PRO A 381 -28.22 -5.43 1.40
C PRO A 381 -27.94 -3.92 1.41
N THR A 382 -26.84 -3.52 0.77
CA THR A 382 -26.38 -2.13 0.68
C THR A 382 -27.10 -1.30 -0.38
N THR A 383 -27.87 -1.93 -1.27
CA THR A 383 -28.58 -1.24 -2.36
C THR A 383 -29.82 -0.56 -1.82
N SER A 384 -29.87 0.77 -1.96
CA SER A 384 -31.00 1.58 -1.47
C SER A 384 -32.30 1.28 -2.24
N ALA A 385 -33.45 1.62 -1.65
CA ALA A 385 -34.74 1.48 -2.32
C ALA A 385 -34.82 2.30 -3.63
N GLN A 386 -34.19 3.45 -3.68
CA GLN A 386 -34.12 4.30 -4.87
C GLN A 386 -33.26 3.66 -5.96
N ASP A 387 -32.11 3.09 -5.59
CA ASP A 387 -31.24 2.39 -6.55
C ASP A 387 -31.95 1.15 -7.11
N LYS A 388 -32.68 0.38 -6.28
CA LYS A 388 -33.49 -0.75 -6.75
C LYS A 388 -34.50 -0.33 -7.80
N GLN A 389 -35.17 0.80 -7.61
CA GLN A 389 -36.11 1.33 -8.62
C GLN A 389 -35.41 1.72 -9.93
N MET A 390 -34.23 2.34 -9.85
CA MET A 390 -33.44 2.68 -11.05
C MET A 390 -32.94 1.42 -11.77
N ILE A 391 -32.53 0.40 -11.02
CA ILE A 391 -32.13 -0.89 -11.57
C ILE A 391 -33.30 -1.56 -12.29
N ASP A 392 -34.48 -1.60 -11.66
CA ASP A 392 -35.69 -2.20 -12.26
C ASP A 392 -36.07 -1.49 -13.56
N ALA A 393 -36.08 -0.16 -13.58
CA ALA A 393 -36.36 0.63 -14.78
C ALA A 393 -35.33 0.34 -15.89
N LYS A 394 -34.03 0.23 -15.53
CA LYS A 394 -32.98 -0.12 -16.49
C LYS A 394 -33.15 -1.51 -17.06
N MET A 395 -33.43 -2.51 -16.21
CA MET A 395 -33.65 -3.91 -16.64
C MET A 395 -34.88 -4.00 -17.55
N GLN A 396 -36.00 -3.35 -17.21
CA GLN A 396 -37.19 -3.29 -18.07
C GLN A 396 -36.89 -2.68 -19.44
N GLY A 397 -36.12 -1.60 -19.47
CA GLY A 397 -35.67 -0.97 -20.72
C GLY A 397 -34.83 -1.91 -21.59
N LEU A 398 -33.88 -2.63 -20.98
CA LEU A 398 -33.04 -3.59 -21.70
C LEU A 398 -33.87 -4.75 -22.28
N VAL A 399 -34.77 -5.31 -21.48
CA VAL A 399 -35.69 -6.40 -21.95
C VAL A 399 -36.60 -5.93 -23.07
N ALA A 400 -37.13 -4.69 -22.98
CA ALA A 400 -37.95 -4.12 -24.04
C ALA A 400 -37.17 -3.96 -25.37
N MET A 401 -35.91 -3.45 -25.27
CA MET A 401 -35.02 -3.30 -26.41
C MET A 401 -34.64 -4.68 -27.05
N GLN A 402 -34.39 -5.70 -26.23
CA GLN A 402 -34.16 -7.07 -26.73
C GLN A 402 -35.33 -7.60 -27.50
N LYS A 403 -36.58 -7.41 -26.98
CA LYS A 403 -37.81 -7.90 -27.62
C LYS A 403 -38.18 -7.14 -28.89
N SER A 404 -37.92 -5.84 -28.95
CA SER A 404 -38.29 -5.01 -30.09
C SER A 404 -37.40 -5.23 -31.32
N GLY A 405 -36.28 -5.88 -31.19
CA GLY A 405 -35.28 -6.05 -32.26
C GLY A 405 -34.69 -4.74 -32.79
N GLN A 406 -35.13 -3.62 -32.26
CA GLN A 406 -34.71 -2.30 -32.72
C GLN A 406 -33.29 -1.99 -32.23
N LEU A 407 -32.36 -2.23 -33.15
CA LEU A 407 -31.09 -1.52 -33.18
C LEU A 407 -31.33 -0.21 -33.89
N GLN A 408 -31.42 0.89 -33.18
CA GLN A 408 -30.91 2.12 -33.76
C GLN A 408 -29.39 2.10 -33.59
N PRO A 409 -28.61 2.11 -34.68
CA PRO A 409 -27.18 2.32 -34.57
C PRO A 409 -26.97 3.69 -33.94
N ALA A 410 -26.04 3.79 -32.99
CA ALA A 410 -25.64 5.03 -32.33
C ALA A 410 -25.01 6.07 -33.30
N ALA A 411 -25.18 5.89 -34.61
CA ALA A 411 -24.55 6.68 -35.66
C ALA A 411 -25.14 8.07 -35.89
N ASP A 412 -26.36 8.39 -35.39
CA ASP A 412 -27.04 9.64 -35.74
C ASP A 412 -27.35 10.60 -34.57
N GLN A 413 -26.80 10.37 -33.38
CA GLN A 413 -26.78 11.41 -32.35
C GLN A 413 -25.44 12.16 -32.33
N LYS A 414 -25.12 12.87 -33.43
CA LYS A 414 -24.27 14.06 -33.39
C LYS A 414 -25.03 15.19 -32.69
N LYS A 415 -25.26 15.06 -31.38
CA LYS A 415 -25.35 16.22 -30.49
C LYS A 415 -24.02 16.28 -29.78
N GLU A 416 -23.25 17.27 -30.12
CA GLU A 416 -22.04 17.69 -29.48
C GLU A 416 -22.26 17.69 -27.96
N ALA A 417 -21.88 16.58 -27.31
CA ALA A 417 -21.62 16.62 -25.89
C ALA A 417 -20.37 17.49 -25.71
N PRO A 418 -20.36 18.47 -24.80
CA PRO A 418 -19.23 19.35 -24.61
C PRO A 418 -17.97 18.48 -24.36
N ALA A 419 -16.88 18.89 -24.98
CA ALA A 419 -15.57 18.25 -24.89
C ALA A 419 -15.10 18.17 -23.43
N GLN A 420 -15.39 17.07 -22.74
CA GLN A 420 -15.10 16.91 -21.30
C GLN A 420 -13.81 16.15 -21.01
N GLY A 421 -13.09 15.69 -22.01
CA GLY A 421 -11.80 15.00 -21.78
C GLY A 421 -10.57 15.83 -22.16
N GLY A 422 -10.72 16.76 -23.13
CA GLY A 422 -9.61 17.63 -23.55
C GLY A 422 -9.29 18.75 -22.56
N ASP A 423 -10.32 19.26 -21.88
CA ASP A 423 -10.15 20.37 -20.94
C ASP A 423 -9.68 19.90 -19.57
N GLY A 424 -10.02 18.68 -19.15
CA GLY A 424 -9.54 18.10 -17.91
C GLY A 424 -8.04 17.79 -17.95
N ALA A 425 -7.54 17.22 -19.04
CA ALA A 425 -6.12 16.96 -19.20
C ALA A 425 -5.31 18.26 -19.27
N LYS A 426 -5.79 19.25 -20.04
CA LYS A 426 -5.16 20.59 -20.10
C LYS A 426 -5.20 21.31 -18.75
N LEU A 427 -6.29 21.15 -17.99
CA LEU A 427 -6.38 21.70 -16.64
C LEU A 427 -5.38 21.04 -15.69
N LEU A 428 -5.22 19.72 -15.77
CA LEU A 428 -4.23 18.99 -14.98
C LEU A 428 -2.80 19.41 -15.32
N ASP A 429 -2.47 19.55 -16.60
CA ASP A 429 -1.15 20.02 -17.06
C ASP A 429 -0.87 21.45 -16.56
N LYS A 430 -1.83 22.38 -16.72
CA LYS A 430 -1.71 23.76 -16.27
C LYS A 430 -1.58 23.85 -14.75
N VAL A 431 -2.38 23.09 -14.00
CA VAL A 431 -2.33 23.03 -12.53
C VAL A 431 -0.97 22.51 -12.06
N SER A 432 -0.39 21.55 -12.78
CA SER A 432 0.94 21.01 -12.49
C SER A 432 2.05 22.05 -12.77
N GLU A 433 1.96 22.79 -13.87
CA GLU A 433 2.94 23.85 -14.22
C GLU A 433 2.89 25.02 -13.22
N ASP A 434 1.69 25.45 -12.83
CA ASP A 434 1.50 26.52 -11.86
C ASP A 434 2.05 26.12 -10.47
N ALA A 435 1.79 24.88 -10.03
CA ALA A 435 2.31 24.37 -8.76
C ALA A 435 3.85 24.23 -8.75
N ALA A 436 4.45 23.84 -9.87
CA ALA A 436 5.91 23.76 -9.99
C ALA A 436 6.59 25.16 -9.93
N ARG A 437 5.87 26.21 -10.32
CA ARG A 437 6.35 27.61 -10.24
C ARG A 437 6.21 28.21 -8.85
N GLU A 438 5.23 27.77 -8.06
CA GLU A 438 4.98 28.23 -6.69
C GLU A 438 5.87 27.56 -5.64
N GLU A 439 6.53 26.44 -5.94
CA GLU A 439 7.56 25.84 -5.09
C GLU A 439 8.84 26.69 -5.18
N GLY A 440 8.81 27.88 -4.55
CA GLY A 440 10.00 28.67 -4.26
C GLY A 440 10.98 27.90 -3.33
N PRO A 441 12.20 28.43 -3.12
CA PRO A 441 13.17 27.79 -2.24
C PRO A 441 12.55 27.51 -0.88
N PRO A 442 12.90 26.38 -0.23
CA PRO A 442 12.31 25.98 1.05
C PRO A 442 12.45 27.13 2.07
N PRO A 443 11.41 27.37 2.89
CA PRO A 443 11.46 28.41 3.91
C PRO A 443 12.70 28.20 4.80
N PRO A 444 13.29 29.28 5.31
CA PRO A 444 14.46 29.19 6.20
C PRO A 444 14.12 28.32 7.40
N GLU A 445 15.10 27.62 7.85
CA GLU A 445 15.14 26.60 8.88
C GLU A 445 14.54 27.13 10.21
N GLU A 446 13.22 26.98 10.39
CA GLU A 446 12.64 27.02 11.74
C GLU A 446 12.96 25.68 12.40
N ALA A 447 13.77 25.77 13.47
CA ALA A 447 14.19 24.64 14.25
C ALA A 447 12.99 23.77 14.66
N ALA A 448 13.09 22.45 14.39
CA ALA A 448 12.18 21.48 14.97
C ALA A 448 12.01 21.76 16.46
N PRO A 449 10.79 21.70 17.03
CA PRO A 449 10.64 21.89 18.45
C PRO A 449 11.59 20.93 19.17
N ALA A 450 12.51 21.52 19.95
CA ALA A 450 13.45 20.77 20.75
C ALA A 450 12.66 19.79 21.61
N ALA A 451 13.01 18.50 21.51
CA ALA A 451 12.53 17.54 22.49
C ALA A 451 12.87 18.11 23.86
N GLU A 452 11.86 18.35 24.70
CA GLU A 452 12.07 18.72 26.09
C GLU A 452 13.05 17.71 26.68
N ALA A 453 14.22 18.22 27.05
CA ALA A 453 15.25 17.44 27.68
C ALA A 453 14.70 16.96 29.03
N THR A 454 14.53 15.66 29.18
CA THR A 454 14.49 15.04 30.51
C THR A 454 15.74 15.51 31.28
N PRO A 455 15.58 15.91 32.54
CA PRO A 455 16.72 16.36 33.33
C PRO A 455 17.80 15.27 33.35
N ALA A 456 19.02 15.65 32.97
CA ALA A 456 20.18 14.80 33.06
C ALA A 456 20.44 14.45 34.53
N GLU A 457 20.61 13.16 34.84
CA GLU A 457 21.23 12.71 36.06
C GLU A 457 22.62 13.33 36.18
N PRO A 458 22.99 13.85 37.36
CA PRO A 458 24.31 14.44 37.54
C PRO A 458 25.39 13.36 37.52
N ALA A 459 26.44 13.61 36.76
CA ALA A 459 27.64 12.78 36.71
C ALA A 459 28.32 12.74 38.10
N PRO A 460 29.02 11.65 38.52
CA PRO A 460 29.68 11.56 39.81
C PRO A 460 30.93 12.44 39.84
N GLY A 461 30.88 13.44 40.68
CA GLY A 461 32.02 14.30 40.99
C GLY A 461 33.02 13.60 41.91
N THR A 462 34.30 13.76 41.58
CA THR A 462 35.48 13.31 42.32
C THR A 462 35.68 14.13 43.63
N GLY A 463 35.79 13.42 44.74
CA GLY A 463 36.60 13.57 45.95
C GLY A 463 36.76 14.94 46.63
N THR A 464 36.60 15.05 47.89
CA THR A 464 37.37 14.62 49.05
C THR A 464 36.72 15.11 50.38
N PRO A 465 37.13 14.62 51.57
CA PRO A 465 36.24 14.28 52.66
C PRO A 465 36.28 15.32 53.81
N ALA A 466 35.27 15.31 54.66
CA ALA A 466 35.34 15.38 56.11
C ALA A 466 34.06 15.91 56.77
N ALA A 467 33.75 15.21 57.86
CA ALA A 467 33.05 15.60 59.06
C ALA A 467 31.64 15.02 59.25
N ALA A 468 31.56 13.99 60.06
CA ALA A 468 30.40 13.58 60.89
C ALA A 468 30.42 14.40 62.19
N PRO A 469 29.44 14.23 63.11
CA PRO A 469 28.06 13.82 63.03
C PRO A 469 27.11 14.75 63.82
N GLU A 470 25.81 14.67 63.61
CA GLU A 470 24.90 14.91 64.76
C GLU A 470 23.54 14.20 64.58
N THR A 471 23.14 13.58 65.65
CA THR A 471 21.98 12.78 66.01
C THR A 471 20.71 13.60 66.13
N ALA A 472 19.56 13.05 65.74
CA ALA A 472 18.27 13.08 66.47
C ALA A 472 17.18 12.30 65.72
N ALA A 473 16.81 11.25 66.20
CA ALA A 473 15.65 10.62 66.85
C ALA A 473 14.24 10.84 66.26
N PRO A 474 13.33 9.92 66.51
CA PRO A 474 12.34 9.43 65.51
C PRO A 474 10.85 9.72 65.86
N SER A 475 9.99 9.26 64.99
CA SER A 475 8.55 8.93 65.21
C SER A 475 7.48 9.97 64.83
N PRO A 476 6.21 9.62 64.57
CA PRO A 476 5.57 8.33 64.90
C PRO A 476 4.73 7.67 63.76
N ALA A 477 4.34 6.45 64.10
CA ALA A 477 3.57 5.51 63.33
C ALA A 477 2.06 5.75 63.32
N ALA A 478 1.43 5.21 62.24
CA ALA A 478 0.18 4.46 62.07
C ALA A 478 -1.17 5.22 62.28
N PRO A 479 -2.30 4.74 61.76
CA PRO A 479 -2.79 3.34 62.00
C PRO A 479 -3.35 2.58 60.76
N GLY A 480 -3.44 1.28 60.95
CA GLY A 480 -3.91 0.35 59.98
C GLY A 480 -5.41 0.31 59.78
N VAL A 481 -5.82 -0.25 58.63
CA VAL A 481 -7.18 -0.73 58.38
C VAL A 481 -7.08 -2.17 57.84
N ALA A 482 -7.93 -3.00 58.44
CA ALA A 482 -8.04 -4.43 58.29
C ALA A 482 -8.62 -4.88 56.94
N PRO A 483 -8.46 -6.15 56.52
CA PRO A 483 -8.95 -6.70 55.26
C PRO A 483 -10.42 -7.14 55.35
N ALA A 484 -11.15 -6.99 54.22
CA ALA A 484 -12.51 -7.51 54.05
C ALA A 484 -12.51 -8.85 53.29
N PRO A 485 -13.53 -9.69 53.47
CA PRO A 485 -13.50 -11.12 53.20
C PRO A 485 -13.90 -11.50 51.76
N SER A 486 -13.40 -12.70 51.39
CA SER A 486 -13.75 -13.41 50.13
C SER A 486 -15.18 -13.98 50.19
N PRO A 487 -15.88 -14.10 49.05
CA PRO A 487 -17.02 -15.02 48.94
C PRO A 487 -16.62 -16.27 48.18
N SER A 488 -17.01 -17.40 48.76
CA SER A 488 -17.23 -18.71 48.12
C SER A 488 -18.71 -19.06 48.28
N PRO A 489 -19.21 -20.06 47.61
CA PRO A 489 -18.67 -21.00 46.63
C PRO A 489 -19.11 -20.76 45.18
#